data_cbcbee04c0e5d291b63b0d9932059b8f
#
_entry.id   cbcbee04c0e5d291b63b0d9932059b8f
#
_cell.length_a   1.000
_cell.length_b   1.000
_cell.length_c   1.000
_cell.angle_alpha   90.00
_cell.angle_beta   90.00
_cell.angle_gamma   90.00
#
_symmetry.space_group_name_H-M   'P 1'
#
loop_
_entity.id
_entity.type
_entity.pdbx_description
1 polymer ?
#
loop_
_entity_poly.entity_id
_entity_poly.type
_entity_poly.pdbx_seq_one_letter_code
_entity_poly.pdbx_strand_id
1 'polypeptide(L)'
;MAMRIVYVKPELAREIAEKAVAAGVIENNEDNAQLHVEENRSALCFNDWKDYRIAAEIVSYMQGYNDPRLEKYFTQGKYQDDTDYYGLRIGILPSKVTDDELIQTYSNRLMTANDTYMWMTAAEVTFLRAEGALRGWAMSGDAQQLYEKAITLSFEQWGASGASGYSQNKALVPGAYKDPRGTYSAQSPSSITIAWNEDKENTRFEENLERIITQKWIAMFPLGIEAWCEHRRTGYPKFLPIMDNKGVGITNLTLGIRRLSYPAEEYQLNAENMLGALRKLNGEDNGATRLWLSLIHI
;
A
#
# COMPACT_ATOMS: atom_id res chain seq x y z
N MET A 1 10.09 -9.09 -7.52
CA MET A 1 9.72 -9.97 -8.67
C MET A 1 9.23 -11.34 -8.19
N ALA A 2 10.00 -12.08 -7.37
CA ALA A 2 9.63 -13.41 -6.87
C ALA A 2 8.22 -13.44 -6.25
N MET A 3 7.90 -12.55 -5.31
CA MET A 3 6.57 -12.52 -4.68
C MET A 3 5.42 -12.30 -5.67
N ARG A 4 5.63 -11.64 -6.79
CA ARG A 4 4.59 -11.42 -7.80
C ARG A 4 4.17 -12.68 -8.56
N ILE A 5 5.03 -13.69 -8.60
CA ILE A 5 4.75 -14.97 -9.26
C ILE A 5 4.41 -16.10 -8.28
N VAL A 6 4.35 -15.81 -6.98
CA VAL A 6 4.23 -16.83 -5.92
C VAL A 6 2.99 -17.73 -6.07
N TYR A 7 1.88 -17.19 -6.57
CA TYR A 7 0.63 -17.96 -6.75
C TYR A 7 0.56 -18.73 -8.08
N VAL A 8 1.36 -18.34 -9.09
CA VAL A 8 1.34 -19.00 -10.42
C VAL A 8 2.54 -19.90 -10.64
N LYS A 9 3.68 -19.62 -9.99
CA LYS A 9 4.93 -20.38 -10.09
C LYS A 9 5.64 -20.42 -8.74
N PRO A 10 5.07 -21.09 -7.71
CA PRO A 10 5.57 -21.03 -6.33
C PRO A 10 7.02 -21.52 -6.19
N GLU A 11 7.40 -22.61 -6.85
CA GLU A 11 8.76 -23.15 -6.77
C GLU A 11 9.79 -22.20 -7.39
N LEU A 12 9.48 -21.62 -8.55
CA LEU A 12 10.35 -20.63 -9.18
C LEU A 12 10.45 -19.34 -8.33
N ALA A 13 9.34 -18.94 -7.70
CA ALA A 13 9.33 -17.79 -6.79
C ALA A 13 10.25 -18.02 -5.60
N ARG A 14 10.19 -19.20 -5.00
CA ARG A 14 11.08 -19.63 -3.92
C ARG A 14 12.54 -19.61 -4.34
N GLU A 15 12.87 -20.28 -5.43
CA GLU A 15 14.23 -20.37 -5.95
C GLU A 15 14.85 -18.98 -6.19
N ILE A 16 14.10 -18.09 -6.86
CA ILE A 16 14.57 -16.71 -7.14
C ILE A 16 14.77 -15.92 -5.85
N ALA A 17 13.84 -16.04 -4.89
CA ALA A 17 13.91 -15.31 -3.63
C ALA A 17 15.10 -15.78 -2.78
N GLU A 18 15.27 -17.10 -2.60
CA GLU A 18 16.37 -17.68 -1.83
C GLU A 18 17.73 -17.33 -2.47
N LYS A 19 17.82 -17.39 -3.80
CA LYS A 19 19.04 -17.00 -4.52
C LYS A 19 19.36 -15.51 -4.35
N ALA A 20 18.34 -14.63 -4.40
CA ALA A 20 18.54 -13.20 -4.20
C ALA A 20 19.04 -12.90 -2.78
N VAL A 21 18.45 -13.52 -1.76
CA VAL A 21 18.86 -13.33 -0.37
C VAL A 21 20.29 -13.85 -0.13
N ALA A 22 20.64 -15.00 -0.72
CA ALA A 22 22.00 -15.56 -0.62
C ALA A 22 23.06 -14.69 -1.32
N ALA A 23 22.68 -13.96 -2.36
CA ALA A 23 23.58 -13.04 -3.08
C ALA A 23 23.74 -11.67 -2.40
N GLY A 24 22.89 -11.35 -1.43
CA GLY A 24 22.83 -10.05 -0.74
C GLY A 24 21.65 -9.19 -1.19
N VAL A 25 21.07 -8.50 -0.24
CA VAL A 25 19.91 -7.61 -0.43
C VAL A 25 20.11 -6.31 0.33
N ILE A 26 19.27 -5.31 0.09
CA ILE A 26 19.25 -4.07 0.89
C ILE A 26 18.86 -4.42 2.33
N GLU A 27 19.74 -4.17 3.29
CA GLU A 27 19.54 -4.53 4.70
C GLU A 27 19.42 -3.33 5.64
N ASN A 28 19.96 -2.17 5.27
CA ASN A 28 20.02 -0.96 6.07
C ASN A 28 19.51 0.24 5.28
N ASN A 29 19.09 1.29 5.98
CA ASN A 29 18.53 2.48 5.35
C ASN A 29 19.53 3.28 4.51
N GLU A 30 20.82 3.18 4.81
CA GLU A 30 21.91 3.78 4.03
C GLU A 30 22.01 3.21 2.61
N ASP A 31 21.54 1.97 2.43
CA ASP A 31 21.56 1.25 1.16
C ASP A 31 20.26 1.41 0.36
N ASN A 32 19.32 2.22 0.85
CA ASN A 32 18.05 2.46 0.16
C ASN A 32 18.26 2.93 -1.27
N ALA A 33 17.62 2.26 -2.22
CA ALA A 33 17.65 2.68 -3.62
C ALA A 33 16.81 3.95 -3.79
N GLN A 34 17.48 5.06 -4.04
CA GLN A 34 16.86 6.37 -4.16
C GLN A 34 17.54 7.20 -5.26
N LEU A 35 16.76 8.09 -5.87
CA LEU A 35 17.24 9.02 -6.87
C LEU A 35 17.24 10.44 -6.27
N HIS A 36 18.42 11.03 -6.17
CA HIS A 36 18.57 12.44 -5.85
C HIS A 36 18.30 13.27 -7.11
N VAL A 37 17.49 14.28 -6.97
CA VAL A 37 17.14 15.22 -8.04
C VAL A 37 17.31 16.65 -7.56
N GLU A 38 17.54 17.58 -8.49
CA GLU A 38 17.62 19.00 -8.15
C GLU A 38 16.26 19.53 -7.67
N GLU A 39 15.18 19.02 -8.26
CA GLU A 39 13.81 19.37 -7.89
C GLU A 39 12.90 18.14 -8.01
N ASN A 40 12.23 17.78 -6.91
CA ASN A 40 11.20 16.76 -6.93
C ASN A 40 9.86 17.36 -7.39
N ARG A 41 9.58 17.25 -8.68
CA ARG A 41 8.38 17.84 -9.29
C ARG A 41 7.07 17.27 -8.77
N SER A 42 7.07 16.15 -8.06
CA SER A 42 5.86 15.67 -7.38
C SER A 42 5.38 16.65 -6.31
N ALA A 43 6.28 17.49 -5.77
CA ALA A 43 5.90 18.54 -4.83
C ALA A 43 4.90 19.54 -5.43
N LEU A 44 5.00 19.84 -6.74
CA LEU A 44 4.05 20.70 -7.44
C LEU A 44 2.61 20.19 -7.33
N CYS A 45 2.41 18.88 -7.52
CA CYS A 45 1.08 18.26 -7.47
C CYS A 45 0.42 18.38 -6.09
N PHE A 46 1.23 18.29 -5.03
CA PHE A 46 0.72 18.34 -3.66
C PHE A 46 0.64 19.78 -3.10
N ASN A 47 1.66 20.59 -3.35
CA ASN A 47 1.80 21.89 -2.68
C ASN A 47 1.26 23.06 -3.50
N ASP A 48 1.53 23.09 -4.82
CA ASP A 48 1.18 24.20 -5.68
C ASP A 48 -0.17 23.99 -6.41
N TRP A 49 -0.29 22.89 -7.16
CA TRP A 49 -1.52 22.57 -7.87
C TRP A 49 -2.61 22.02 -6.94
N LYS A 50 -2.22 21.38 -5.84
CA LYS A 50 -3.12 20.84 -4.82
C LYS A 50 -4.10 19.78 -5.35
N ASP A 51 -3.67 19.06 -6.40
CA ASP A 51 -4.50 18.08 -7.13
C ASP A 51 -4.79 16.81 -6.31
N TYR A 52 -3.98 16.53 -5.30
CA TYR A 52 -4.05 15.27 -4.55
C TYR A 52 -4.30 15.51 -3.06
N ARG A 53 -4.96 14.55 -2.45
CA ARG A 53 -5.16 14.44 -1.00
C ARG A 53 -4.85 13.02 -0.55
N ILE A 54 -4.55 12.88 0.73
CA ILE A 54 -4.22 11.58 1.30
C ILE A 54 -5.49 10.74 1.44
N ALA A 55 -5.40 9.47 1.07
CA ALA A 55 -6.52 8.54 1.13
C ALA A 55 -6.98 8.27 2.57
N ALA A 56 -8.29 8.09 2.74
CA ALA A 56 -8.91 7.79 4.03
C ALA A 56 -8.32 6.55 4.69
N GLU A 57 -8.00 5.55 3.90
CA GLU A 57 -7.52 4.25 4.38
C GLU A 57 -6.22 4.37 5.17
N ILE A 58 -5.19 5.04 4.59
CA ILE A 58 -3.89 5.12 5.26
C ILE A 58 -3.97 5.94 6.54
N VAL A 59 -4.74 7.02 6.54
CA VAL A 59 -4.97 7.84 7.73
C VAL A 59 -5.66 7.02 8.83
N SER A 60 -6.76 6.33 8.48
CA SER A 60 -7.53 5.54 9.45
C SER A 60 -6.71 4.39 10.05
N TYR A 61 -5.93 3.70 9.23
CA TYR A 61 -5.04 2.64 9.72
C TYR A 61 -4.01 3.19 10.69
N MET A 62 -3.32 4.27 10.32
CA MET A 62 -2.27 4.85 11.15
C MET A 62 -2.82 5.49 12.44
N GLN A 63 -3.99 6.14 12.39
CA GLN A 63 -4.67 6.65 13.60
C GLN A 63 -5.06 5.51 14.53
N GLY A 64 -5.66 4.44 14.02
CA GLY A 64 -6.06 3.29 14.82
C GLY A 64 -4.88 2.57 15.48
N TYR A 65 -3.75 2.54 14.81
CA TYR A 65 -2.50 1.97 15.34
C TYR A 65 -1.70 2.94 16.23
N ASN A 66 -2.17 4.18 16.43
CA ASN A 66 -1.38 5.24 17.08
C ASN A 66 0.04 5.34 16.48
N ASP A 67 0.13 5.28 15.15
CA ASP A 67 1.39 5.19 14.43
C ASP A 67 2.12 6.53 14.43
N PRO A 68 3.31 6.65 15.04
CA PRO A 68 4.02 7.92 15.13
C PRO A 68 4.58 8.40 13.79
N ARG A 69 4.57 7.56 12.74
CA ARG A 69 4.93 7.99 11.37
C ARG A 69 3.86 8.86 10.74
N LEU A 70 2.62 8.88 11.29
CA LEU A 70 1.51 9.68 10.77
C LEU A 70 1.89 11.16 10.62
N GLU A 71 2.48 11.74 11.66
CA GLU A 71 2.93 13.14 11.66
C GLU A 71 4.15 13.41 10.76
N LYS A 72 4.88 12.36 10.37
CA LYS A 72 6.01 12.45 9.45
C LYS A 72 5.58 12.35 7.98
N TYR A 73 4.43 11.72 7.74
CA TYR A 73 3.89 11.50 6.40
C TYR A 73 2.98 12.63 5.93
N PHE A 74 2.16 13.19 6.85
CA PHE A 74 1.04 14.04 6.49
C PHE A 74 0.98 15.33 7.28
N THR A 75 0.44 16.36 6.63
CA THR A 75 -0.03 17.56 7.31
C THR A 75 -1.40 17.32 7.92
N GLN A 76 -1.74 18.03 8.98
CA GLN A 76 -3.11 18.06 9.46
C GLN A 76 -4.01 18.86 8.49
N GLY A 77 -5.28 18.50 8.42
CA GLY A 77 -6.34 19.26 7.79
C GLY A 77 -7.16 20.01 8.83
N LYS A 78 -8.08 20.85 8.38
CA LYS A 78 -8.95 21.63 9.26
C LYS A 78 -10.40 21.59 8.78
N TYR A 79 -11.31 21.24 9.68
CA TYR A 79 -12.73 21.33 9.43
C TYR A 79 -13.43 22.06 10.60
N GLN A 80 -14.09 23.18 10.31
CA GLN A 80 -14.63 24.10 11.31
C GLN A 80 -13.51 24.52 12.31
N ASP A 81 -13.69 24.27 13.60
CA ASP A 81 -12.72 24.59 14.65
C ASP A 81 -11.82 23.41 15.01
N ASP A 82 -11.98 22.26 14.36
CA ASP A 82 -11.22 21.05 14.62
C ASP A 82 -10.07 20.88 13.61
N THR A 83 -8.92 20.42 14.11
CA THR A 83 -7.69 20.18 13.36
C THR A 83 -7.20 18.79 13.67
N ASP A 84 -7.19 17.91 12.68
CA ASP A 84 -6.77 16.51 12.81
C ASP A 84 -6.26 15.99 11.45
N TYR A 85 -5.87 14.74 11.39
CA TYR A 85 -5.54 14.07 10.15
C TYR A 85 -6.82 13.53 9.50
N TYR A 86 -7.23 14.17 8.42
CA TYR A 86 -8.43 13.80 7.66
C TYR A 86 -8.07 13.23 6.30
N GLY A 87 -8.23 11.93 6.11
CA GLY A 87 -8.06 11.30 4.80
C GLY A 87 -9.30 11.48 3.93
N LEU A 88 -9.11 11.60 2.62
CA LEU A 88 -10.19 11.70 1.64
C LEU A 88 -10.60 10.30 1.18
N ARG A 89 -11.88 9.97 1.30
CA ARG A 89 -12.40 8.67 0.89
C ARG A 89 -12.54 8.56 -0.63
N ILE A 90 -12.13 7.41 -1.18
CA ILE A 90 -12.20 7.13 -2.62
C ILE A 90 -13.67 7.04 -3.08
N GLY A 91 -13.98 7.67 -4.22
CA GLY A 91 -15.30 7.64 -4.83
C GLY A 91 -16.28 8.66 -4.24
N ILE A 92 -15.82 9.69 -3.52
CA ILE A 92 -16.65 10.84 -3.20
C ILE A 92 -16.94 11.62 -4.49
N LEU A 93 -18.22 11.94 -4.72
CA LEU A 93 -18.62 12.73 -5.88
C LEU A 93 -18.10 14.17 -5.77
N PRO A 94 -17.39 14.70 -6.78
CA PRO A 94 -16.87 16.07 -6.77
C PRO A 94 -17.95 17.13 -6.50
N SER A 95 -19.17 16.91 -6.97
CA SER A 95 -20.31 17.83 -6.75
C SER A 95 -20.74 17.99 -5.29
N LYS A 96 -20.20 17.16 -4.38
CA LYS A 96 -20.52 17.21 -2.96
C LYS A 96 -19.41 17.80 -2.09
N VAL A 97 -18.26 18.06 -2.67
CA VAL A 97 -17.11 18.66 -1.99
C VAL A 97 -16.47 19.67 -2.95
N THR A 98 -16.39 20.93 -2.55
CA THR A 98 -15.74 21.97 -3.36
C THR A 98 -14.21 21.85 -3.29
N ASP A 99 -13.50 22.44 -4.27
CA ASP A 99 -12.03 22.42 -4.30
C ASP A 99 -11.44 23.08 -3.04
N ASP A 100 -12.01 24.20 -2.59
CA ASP A 100 -11.57 24.88 -1.37
C ASP A 100 -11.76 24.00 -0.13
N GLU A 101 -12.88 23.29 -0.03
CA GLU A 101 -13.12 22.34 1.06
C GLU A 101 -12.12 21.17 1.03
N LEU A 102 -11.82 20.64 -0.15
CA LEU A 102 -10.80 19.59 -0.30
C LEU A 102 -9.44 20.05 0.17
N ILE A 103 -9.05 21.26 -0.22
CA ILE A 103 -7.74 21.83 0.10
C ILE A 103 -7.58 22.10 1.60
N GLN A 104 -8.61 22.61 2.25
CA GLN A 104 -8.53 23.02 3.66
C GLN A 104 -8.81 21.85 4.61
N THR A 105 -9.78 21.02 4.28
CA THR A 105 -10.28 19.98 5.19
C THR A 105 -9.36 18.76 5.22
N TYR A 106 -8.90 18.30 4.05
CA TYR A 106 -8.23 17.01 3.99
C TYR A 106 -6.70 17.14 4.02
N SER A 107 -6.08 16.21 4.73
CA SER A 107 -4.64 16.11 4.90
C SER A 107 -3.91 15.99 3.56
N ASN A 108 -2.71 16.55 3.52
CA ASN A 108 -1.82 16.49 2.39
C ASN A 108 -0.53 15.72 2.76
N ARG A 109 0.22 15.30 1.76
CA ARG A 109 1.55 14.74 1.95
C ARG A 109 2.50 15.83 2.46
N LEU A 110 3.25 15.49 3.50
CA LEU A 110 4.35 16.33 3.96
C LEU A 110 5.56 16.07 3.06
N MET A 111 5.85 16.99 2.14
CA MET A 111 6.99 16.90 1.24
C MET A 111 7.50 18.26 0.77
N THR A 112 8.74 18.26 0.33
CA THR A 112 9.41 19.42 -0.27
C THR A 112 9.97 19.08 -1.65
N ALA A 113 10.36 20.13 -2.41
CA ALA A 113 11.04 19.94 -3.69
C ALA A 113 12.43 19.26 -3.57
N ASN A 114 13.00 19.24 -2.37
CA ASN A 114 14.31 18.62 -2.11
C ASN A 114 14.20 17.11 -1.75
N ASP A 115 13.01 16.57 -1.60
CA ASP A 115 12.82 15.16 -1.27
C ASP A 115 13.32 14.27 -2.41
N THR A 116 14.02 13.19 -2.07
CA THR A 116 14.48 12.20 -3.04
C THR A 116 13.32 11.33 -3.52
N TYR A 117 13.45 10.76 -4.73
CA TYR A 117 12.57 9.68 -5.17
C TYR A 117 13.06 8.35 -4.61
N MET A 118 12.26 7.73 -3.76
CA MET A 118 12.52 6.38 -3.29
C MET A 118 12.08 5.35 -4.34
N TRP A 119 12.93 4.34 -4.59
CA TRP A 119 12.61 3.22 -5.48
C TRP A 119 12.43 1.91 -4.73
N MET A 120 13.29 1.65 -3.74
CA MET A 120 13.20 0.45 -2.91
C MET A 120 13.88 0.72 -1.57
N THR A 121 13.25 0.33 -0.48
CA THR A 121 13.77 0.57 0.88
C THR A 121 14.17 -0.73 1.57
N ALA A 122 15.05 -0.63 2.56
CA ALA A 122 15.42 -1.74 3.42
C ALA A 122 14.20 -2.32 4.16
N ALA A 123 13.28 -1.46 4.59
CA ALA A 123 12.02 -1.89 5.19
C ALA A 123 11.20 -2.77 4.23
N GLU A 124 11.02 -2.33 2.97
CA GLU A 124 10.29 -3.11 1.96
C GLU A 124 10.94 -4.48 1.72
N VAL A 125 12.25 -4.51 1.50
CA VAL A 125 13.00 -5.75 1.27
C VAL A 125 12.88 -6.70 2.46
N THR A 126 12.96 -6.17 3.67
CA THR A 126 12.85 -6.96 4.89
C THR A 126 11.43 -7.52 5.09
N PHE A 127 10.36 -6.77 4.74
CA PHE A 127 9.00 -7.30 4.70
C PHE A 127 8.83 -8.40 3.64
N LEU A 128 9.46 -8.28 2.46
CA LEU A 128 9.45 -9.34 1.45
C LEU A 128 10.13 -10.62 1.98
N ARG A 129 11.22 -10.47 2.73
CA ARG A 129 11.88 -11.60 3.42
C ARG A 129 10.99 -12.20 4.51
N ALA A 130 10.30 -11.37 5.29
CA ALA A 130 9.35 -11.84 6.30
C ALA A 130 8.23 -12.70 5.67
N GLU A 131 7.67 -12.28 4.53
CA GLU A 131 6.70 -13.08 3.79
C GLU A 131 7.31 -14.39 3.28
N GLY A 132 8.52 -14.35 2.71
CA GLY A 132 9.23 -15.56 2.28
C GLY A 132 9.47 -16.55 3.42
N ALA A 133 9.91 -16.06 4.58
CA ALA A 133 10.09 -16.87 5.78
C ALA A 133 8.78 -17.45 6.30
N LEU A 134 7.68 -16.68 6.28
CA LEU A 134 6.33 -17.16 6.60
C LEU A 134 5.90 -18.31 5.68
N ARG A 135 6.35 -18.30 4.41
CA ARG A 135 6.13 -19.39 3.44
C ARG A 135 7.10 -20.56 3.60
N GLY A 136 7.99 -20.54 4.60
CA GLY A 136 8.97 -21.59 4.84
C GLY A 136 10.20 -21.53 3.93
N TRP A 137 10.50 -20.38 3.30
CA TRP A 137 11.67 -20.18 2.43
C TRP A 137 12.89 -19.75 3.25
N ALA A 138 14.10 -20.02 2.73
CA ALA A 138 15.37 -19.63 3.37
C ALA A 138 15.65 -18.12 3.16
N MET A 139 15.16 -17.29 4.09
CA MET A 139 15.21 -15.82 4.00
C MET A 139 16.25 -15.18 4.94
N SER A 140 17.20 -15.96 5.47
CA SER A 140 18.22 -15.50 6.42
C SER A 140 17.63 -14.80 7.65
N GLY A 141 16.54 -15.35 8.18
CA GLY A 141 15.88 -14.87 9.39
C GLY A 141 14.52 -15.54 9.58
N ASP A 142 14.03 -15.47 10.80
CA ASP A 142 12.69 -15.90 11.18
C ASP A 142 11.65 -14.87 10.75
N ALA A 143 10.44 -15.32 10.43
CA ALA A 143 9.37 -14.45 9.89
C ALA A 143 9.00 -13.31 10.85
N GLN A 144 8.87 -13.60 12.15
CA GLN A 144 8.56 -12.59 13.16
C GLN A 144 9.71 -11.59 13.32
N GLN A 145 10.95 -12.08 13.43
CA GLN A 145 12.11 -11.22 13.58
C GLN A 145 12.30 -10.29 12.39
N LEU A 146 12.10 -10.80 11.18
CA LEU A 146 12.16 -9.99 9.95
C LEU A 146 11.02 -8.98 9.90
N TYR A 147 9.80 -9.34 10.31
CA TYR A 147 8.66 -8.43 10.39
C TYR A 147 8.93 -7.27 11.36
N GLU A 148 9.40 -7.56 12.57
CA GLU A 148 9.71 -6.55 13.58
C GLU A 148 10.90 -5.67 13.16
N LYS A 149 11.94 -6.27 12.54
CA LYS A 149 13.06 -5.52 11.95
C LYS A 149 12.57 -4.57 10.85
N ALA A 150 11.66 -5.00 9.98
CA ALA A 150 11.14 -4.16 8.91
C ALA A 150 10.37 -2.94 9.43
N ILE A 151 9.58 -3.10 10.50
CA ILE A 151 8.94 -1.98 11.21
C ILE A 151 9.99 -1.03 11.76
N THR A 152 11.03 -1.54 12.42
CA THR A 152 12.12 -0.73 12.99
C THR A 152 12.81 0.09 11.89
N LEU A 153 13.19 -0.53 10.77
CA LEU A 153 13.79 0.16 9.63
C LEU A 153 12.91 1.28 9.08
N SER A 154 11.59 1.04 8.99
CA SER A 154 10.67 2.08 8.57
C SER A 154 10.56 3.24 9.57
N PHE A 155 10.57 2.97 10.87
CA PHE A 155 10.58 4.01 11.90
C PHE A 155 11.85 4.85 11.82
N GLU A 156 13.00 4.21 11.72
CA GLU A 156 14.31 4.87 11.59
C GLU A 156 14.37 5.75 10.33
N GLN A 157 13.92 5.23 9.18
CA GLN A 157 13.87 5.97 7.93
C GLN A 157 13.10 7.31 8.05
N TRP A 158 12.04 7.32 8.85
CA TRP A 158 11.18 8.49 9.03
C TRP A 158 11.46 9.27 10.32
N GLY A 159 12.51 8.92 11.06
CA GLY A 159 12.85 9.59 12.32
C GLY A 159 11.74 9.45 13.39
N ALA A 160 10.99 8.37 13.35
CA ALA A 160 9.99 8.03 14.36
C ALA A 160 10.62 7.16 15.45
N SER A 161 10.11 7.25 16.68
CA SER A 161 10.58 6.48 17.82
C SER A 161 9.53 5.47 18.30
N GLY A 162 9.95 4.49 19.11
CA GLY A 162 9.03 3.55 19.75
C GLY A 162 8.69 2.31 18.93
N ALA A 163 9.47 1.96 17.90
CA ALA A 163 9.23 0.81 17.02
C ALA A 163 9.00 -0.51 17.77
N SER A 164 9.80 -0.80 18.81
CA SER A 164 9.68 -2.04 19.60
C SER A 164 8.34 -2.12 20.34
N GLY A 165 7.91 -1.05 21.01
CA GLY A 165 6.60 -1.02 21.68
C GLY A 165 5.43 -1.08 20.68
N TYR A 166 5.59 -0.47 19.53
CA TYR A 166 4.62 -0.51 18.44
C TYR A 166 4.46 -1.93 17.87
N SER A 167 5.56 -2.59 17.49
CA SER A 167 5.53 -3.93 16.90
C SER A 167 4.99 -5.01 17.83
N GLN A 168 5.07 -4.81 19.14
CA GLN A 168 4.57 -5.73 20.17
C GLN A 168 3.13 -5.44 20.62
N ASN A 169 2.46 -4.46 20.02
CA ASN A 169 1.13 -4.06 20.46
C ASN A 169 0.04 -5.05 20.02
N LYS A 170 -0.60 -5.69 20.99
CA LYS A 170 -1.64 -6.72 20.80
C LYS A 170 -3.07 -6.18 20.79
N ALA A 171 -3.25 -4.87 21.07
CA ALA A 171 -4.56 -4.27 21.27
C ALA A 171 -4.99 -3.33 20.13
N LEU A 172 -4.04 -2.60 19.56
CA LEU A 172 -4.35 -1.63 18.52
C LEU A 172 -4.70 -2.32 17.20
N VAL A 173 -5.74 -1.81 16.57
CA VAL A 173 -6.29 -2.26 15.28
C VAL A 173 -6.52 -1.06 14.37
N PRO A 174 -6.70 -1.25 13.05
CA PRO A 174 -7.03 -0.15 12.14
C PRO A 174 -8.27 0.60 12.61
N GLY A 175 -8.21 1.93 12.62
CA GLY A 175 -9.28 2.79 13.06
C GLY A 175 -10.47 2.83 12.09
N ALA A 176 -11.65 3.15 12.61
CA ALA A 176 -12.78 3.53 11.79
C ALA A 176 -12.44 4.84 11.04
N TYR A 177 -12.85 4.94 9.79
CA TYR A 177 -12.77 6.20 9.07
C TYR A 177 -13.79 7.20 9.60
N LYS A 178 -13.31 8.32 10.06
CA LYS A 178 -14.11 9.46 10.50
C LYS A 178 -14.05 10.55 9.42
N ASP A 179 -15.13 10.66 8.66
CA ASP A 179 -15.28 11.78 7.74
C ASP A 179 -15.56 13.05 8.56
N PRO A 180 -14.79 14.13 8.40
CA PRO A 180 -15.01 15.38 9.15
C PRO A 180 -16.42 15.93 8.95
N ARG A 181 -17.05 15.65 7.79
CA ARG A 181 -18.42 16.06 7.46
C ARG A 181 -19.48 15.05 7.92
N GLY A 182 -19.07 13.90 8.45
CA GLY A 182 -19.91 12.83 8.95
C GLY A 182 -20.59 11.95 7.89
N THR A 183 -20.67 12.40 6.63
CA THR A 183 -21.46 11.76 5.56
C THR A 183 -20.87 10.42 5.11
N TYR A 184 -19.54 10.32 5.08
CA TYR A 184 -18.83 9.20 4.48
C TYR A 184 -18.09 8.33 5.47
N SER A 185 -18.32 8.53 6.76
CA SER A 185 -17.73 7.72 7.84
C SER A 185 -18.02 6.23 7.65
N ALA A 186 -17.08 5.38 8.04
CA ALA A 186 -17.21 3.93 7.90
C ALA A 186 -16.38 3.19 8.94
N GLN A 187 -16.86 2.00 9.32
CA GLN A 187 -16.09 1.10 10.16
C GLN A 187 -14.85 0.56 9.42
N SER A 188 -13.81 0.26 10.17
CA SER A 188 -12.63 -0.38 9.59
C SER A 188 -13.00 -1.74 8.99
N PRO A 189 -12.51 -2.06 7.78
CA PRO A 189 -12.72 -3.38 7.17
C PRO A 189 -11.79 -4.46 7.74
N SER A 190 -10.86 -4.10 8.61
CA SER A 190 -9.89 -5.01 9.25
C SER A 190 -9.86 -4.81 10.76
N SER A 191 -9.62 -5.88 11.48
CA SER A 191 -9.35 -5.90 12.92
C SER A 191 -7.96 -6.47 13.23
N ILE A 192 -7.06 -6.47 12.25
CA ILE A 192 -5.73 -7.07 12.42
C ILE A 192 -4.89 -6.24 13.38
N THR A 193 -4.31 -6.88 14.38
CA THR A 193 -3.40 -6.24 15.34
C THR A 193 -2.00 -6.11 14.77
N ILE A 194 -1.17 -5.26 15.39
CA ILE A 194 0.22 -5.07 14.96
C ILE A 194 1.09 -6.25 15.37
N ALA A 195 0.98 -6.69 16.63
CA ALA A 195 1.84 -7.74 17.17
C ALA A 195 1.72 -9.04 16.40
N TRP A 196 2.88 -9.66 16.14
CA TRP A 196 2.96 -10.98 15.55
C TRP A 196 2.15 -11.99 16.36
N ASN A 197 1.51 -12.90 15.68
CA ASN A 197 0.81 -14.01 16.31
C ASN A 197 1.61 -15.28 16.14
N GLU A 198 2.12 -15.82 17.26
CA GLU A 198 2.84 -17.09 17.23
C GLU A 198 1.93 -18.21 16.70
N ASP A 199 2.42 -18.90 15.69
CA ASP A 199 1.69 -19.96 15.01
C ASP A 199 2.65 -21.08 14.62
N LYS A 200 2.87 -21.98 15.57
CA LYS A 200 3.80 -23.11 15.37
C LYS A 200 3.30 -24.13 14.34
N GLU A 201 2.01 -24.13 14.04
CA GLU A 201 1.34 -25.07 13.14
C GLU A 201 0.95 -24.44 11.80
N ASN A 202 1.34 -23.17 11.58
CA ASN A 202 0.97 -22.37 10.40
C ASN A 202 -0.54 -22.26 10.14
N THR A 203 -1.35 -22.39 11.19
CA THR A 203 -2.82 -22.27 11.13
C THR A 203 -3.29 -20.82 10.94
N ARG A 204 -2.38 -19.85 11.17
CA ARG A 204 -2.64 -18.40 11.10
C ARG A 204 -1.87 -17.71 9.99
N PHE A 205 -1.52 -18.45 8.95
CA PHE A 205 -0.78 -17.94 7.80
C PHE A 205 -1.40 -16.65 7.26
N GLU A 206 -2.69 -16.65 6.99
CA GLU A 206 -3.39 -15.49 6.43
C GLU A 206 -3.41 -14.29 7.36
N GLU A 207 -3.55 -14.49 8.67
CA GLU A 207 -3.46 -13.38 9.65
C GLU A 207 -2.07 -12.74 9.65
N ASN A 208 -1.01 -13.56 9.65
CA ASN A 208 0.35 -13.04 9.65
C ASN A 208 0.73 -12.43 8.29
N LEU A 209 0.19 -12.97 7.19
CA LEU A 209 0.32 -12.35 5.87
C LEU A 209 -0.37 -10.97 5.84
N GLU A 210 -1.59 -10.84 6.39
CA GLU A 210 -2.27 -9.56 6.52
C GLU A 210 -1.44 -8.55 7.32
N ARG A 211 -0.81 -8.97 8.44
CA ARG A 211 0.09 -8.12 9.24
C ARG A 211 1.28 -7.63 8.43
N ILE A 212 1.98 -8.56 7.79
CA ILE A 212 3.15 -8.22 6.96
C ILE A 212 2.78 -7.21 5.88
N ILE A 213 1.73 -7.50 5.11
CA ILE A 213 1.35 -6.66 3.97
C ILE A 213 0.81 -5.31 4.44
N THR A 214 0.05 -5.25 5.54
CA THR A 214 -0.45 -3.99 6.11
C THR A 214 0.71 -3.10 6.58
N GLN A 215 1.66 -3.63 7.34
CA GLN A 215 2.81 -2.85 7.79
C GLN A 215 3.76 -2.50 6.65
N LYS A 216 3.93 -3.39 5.68
CA LYS A 216 4.66 -3.10 4.44
C LYS A 216 4.02 -1.96 3.67
N TRP A 217 2.70 -1.97 3.50
CA TRP A 217 1.96 -0.91 2.82
C TRP A 217 2.15 0.46 3.47
N ILE A 218 2.10 0.54 4.80
CA ILE A 218 2.40 1.78 5.54
C ILE A 218 3.86 2.20 5.30
N ALA A 219 4.81 1.26 5.42
CA ALA A 219 6.24 1.54 5.29
C ALA A 219 6.64 1.96 3.88
N MET A 220 5.93 1.48 2.85
CA MET A 220 6.20 1.80 1.44
C MET A 220 5.70 3.19 1.02
N PHE A 221 5.00 3.94 1.87
CA PHE A 221 4.65 5.31 1.52
C PHE A 221 5.90 6.11 1.14
N PRO A 222 5.93 6.81 -0.02
CA PRO A 222 4.83 7.10 -0.95
C PRO A 222 4.80 6.23 -2.23
N LEU A 223 5.33 5.03 -2.24
CA LEU A 223 5.42 4.13 -3.41
C LEU A 223 4.05 3.50 -3.74
N GLY A 224 3.08 4.32 -4.13
CA GLY A 224 1.69 3.91 -4.33
C GLY A 224 1.49 2.80 -5.37
N ILE A 225 2.27 2.78 -6.45
CA ILE A 225 2.16 1.75 -7.50
C ILE A 225 2.61 0.37 -6.97
N GLU A 226 3.69 0.33 -6.20
CA GLU A 226 4.16 -0.91 -5.56
C GLU A 226 3.15 -1.41 -4.52
N ALA A 227 2.61 -0.50 -3.70
CA ALA A 227 1.56 -0.79 -2.74
C ALA A 227 0.29 -1.36 -3.41
N TRP A 228 -0.13 -0.79 -4.55
CA TRP A 228 -1.22 -1.32 -5.35
C TRP A 228 -0.93 -2.70 -5.93
N CYS A 229 0.30 -2.97 -6.35
CA CYS A 229 0.71 -4.30 -6.79
C CYS A 229 0.56 -5.34 -5.68
N GLU A 230 0.96 -5.02 -4.46
CA GLU A 230 0.81 -5.90 -3.31
C GLU A 230 -0.66 -6.14 -2.93
N HIS A 231 -1.47 -5.08 -2.91
CA HIS A 231 -2.91 -5.22 -2.69
C HIS A 231 -3.58 -6.11 -3.75
N ARG A 232 -3.25 -5.93 -5.02
CA ARG A 232 -3.80 -6.78 -6.09
C ARG A 232 -3.38 -8.25 -5.96
N ARG A 233 -2.17 -8.49 -5.46
CA ARG A 233 -1.60 -9.82 -5.27
C ARG A 233 -2.19 -10.54 -4.06
N THR A 234 -2.40 -9.85 -2.95
CA THR A 234 -2.72 -10.44 -1.64
C THR A 234 -4.12 -10.15 -1.14
N GLY A 235 -4.79 -9.10 -1.64
CA GLY A 235 -6.03 -8.57 -1.07
C GLY A 235 -5.82 -7.72 0.19
N TYR A 236 -4.58 -7.56 0.63
CA TYR A 236 -4.24 -6.78 1.82
C TYR A 236 -3.49 -5.49 1.46
N PRO A 237 -3.60 -4.45 2.30
CA PRO A 237 -4.56 -4.34 3.40
C PRO A 237 -6.00 -4.35 2.89
N LYS A 238 -6.97 -4.61 3.78
CA LYS A 238 -8.39 -4.51 3.45
C LYS A 238 -8.79 -3.05 3.36
N PHE A 239 -9.38 -2.64 2.24
CA PHE A 239 -9.78 -1.25 2.00
C PHE A 239 -11.28 -1.04 2.17
N LEU A 240 -11.65 0.21 2.44
CA LEU A 240 -13.04 0.64 2.42
C LEU A 240 -13.63 0.45 1.01
N PRO A 241 -14.92 0.09 0.89
CA PRO A 241 -15.56 0.03 -0.42
C PRO A 241 -15.57 1.40 -1.10
N ILE A 242 -15.32 1.44 -2.40
CA ILE A 242 -15.44 2.65 -3.22
C ILE A 242 -16.88 3.18 -3.14
N MET A 243 -17.06 4.47 -2.83
CA MET A 243 -18.38 5.06 -2.61
C MET A 243 -19.22 5.17 -3.88
N ASP A 244 -18.68 5.80 -4.94
CA ASP A 244 -19.31 5.91 -6.23
C ASP A 244 -18.36 5.39 -7.30
N ASN A 245 -18.65 4.19 -7.77
CA ASN A 245 -17.80 3.52 -8.76
C ASN A 245 -18.23 3.93 -10.18
N LYS A 246 -17.34 4.58 -10.91
CA LYS A 246 -17.48 4.90 -12.33
C LYS A 246 -16.65 3.95 -13.22
N GLY A 247 -15.92 3.00 -12.63
CA GLY A 247 -15.09 2.07 -13.39
C GLY A 247 -15.92 1.01 -14.10
N VAL A 248 -15.71 0.87 -15.41
CA VAL A 248 -16.42 -0.14 -16.22
C VAL A 248 -16.03 -1.55 -15.77
N GLY A 249 -17.04 -2.38 -15.57
CA GLY A 249 -16.91 -3.80 -15.20
C GLY A 249 -16.53 -4.05 -13.74
N ILE A 250 -16.21 -3.03 -12.94
CA ILE A 250 -15.83 -3.19 -11.55
C ILE A 250 -17.07 -3.44 -10.70
N THR A 251 -17.24 -4.66 -10.22
CA THR A 251 -18.35 -5.08 -9.36
C THR A 251 -17.94 -5.25 -7.90
N ASN A 252 -16.68 -5.62 -7.64
CA ASN A 252 -16.15 -5.71 -6.29
C ASN A 252 -15.53 -4.37 -5.87
N LEU A 253 -16.28 -3.60 -5.09
CA LEU A 253 -15.89 -2.24 -4.67
C LEU A 253 -14.76 -2.21 -3.66
N THR A 254 -14.50 -3.30 -2.96
CA THR A 254 -13.41 -3.42 -1.98
C THR A 254 -12.08 -3.72 -2.65
N LEU A 255 -12.09 -4.60 -3.64
CA LEU A 255 -10.90 -4.92 -4.43
C LEU A 255 -10.57 -3.84 -5.47
N GLY A 256 -11.58 -3.10 -5.91
CA GLY A 256 -11.42 -1.99 -6.84
C GLY A 256 -10.80 -2.37 -8.19
N ILE A 257 -9.98 -1.47 -8.73
CA ILE A 257 -9.34 -1.63 -10.03
C ILE A 257 -8.22 -2.67 -9.95
N ARG A 258 -8.29 -3.71 -10.81
CA ARG A 258 -7.29 -4.79 -10.90
C ARG A 258 -6.24 -4.57 -11.98
N ARG A 259 -6.56 -3.77 -12.99
CA ARG A 259 -5.66 -3.34 -14.07
C ARG A 259 -6.15 -2.05 -14.71
N LEU A 260 -5.29 -1.39 -15.44
CA LEU A 260 -5.69 -0.32 -16.35
C LEU A 260 -6.11 -0.95 -17.68
N SER A 261 -7.12 -0.37 -18.34
CA SER A 261 -7.46 -0.72 -19.72
C SER A 261 -6.33 -0.33 -20.65
N TYR A 262 -6.26 -0.96 -21.83
CA TYR A 262 -5.32 -0.55 -22.84
C TYR A 262 -5.64 0.86 -23.34
N PRO A 263 -4.64 1.67 -23.75
CA PRO A 263 -4.87 2.99 -24.34
C PRO A 263 -5.73 2.91 -25.60
N ALA A 264 -6.57 3.91 -25.82
CA ALA A 264 -7.44 3.96 -27.01
C ALA A 264 -6.64 3.97 -28.32
N GLU A 265 -5.44 4.56 -28.31
CA GLU A 265 -4.53 4.61 -29.45
C GLU A 265 -4.09 3.22 -29.93
N GLU A 266 -3.94 2.24 -29.02
CA GLU A 266 -3.61 0.87 -29.39
C GLU A 266 -4.68 0.21 -30.24
N TYR A 267 -5.95 0.52 -30.01
CA TYR A 267 -7.06 0.04 -30.82
C TYR A 267 -7.08 0.65 -32.23
N GLN A 268 -6.58 1.89 -32.36
CA GLN A 268 -6.59 2.62 -33.64
C GLN A 268 -5.34 2.37 -34.47
N LEU A 269 -4.17 2.40 -33.83
CA LEU A 269 -2.88 2.40 -34.52
C LEU A 269 -2.20 1.02 -34.55
N ASN A 270 -2.62 0.09 -33.69
CA ASN A 270 -2.00 -1.22 -33.50
C ASN A 270 -3.04 -2.36 -33.37
N ALA A 271 -4.14 -2.26 -34.09
CA ALA A 271 -5.33 -3.10 -33.91
C ALA A 271 -5.04 -4.61 -34.00
N GLU A 272 -4.16 -5.06 -34.88
CA GLU A 272 -3.82 -6.48 -35.06
C GLU A 272 -3.14 -7.05 -33.79
N ASN A 273 -2.13 -6.37 -33.27
CA ASN A 273 -1.44 -6.79 -32.04
C ASN A 273 -2.35 -6.66 -30.84
N MET A 274 -3.19 -5.62 -30.83
CA MET A 274 -4.20 -5.39 -29.79
C MET A 274 -5.18 -6.57 -29.69
N LEU A 275 -5.72 -7.05 -30.81
CA LEU A 275 -6.57 -8.25 -30.84
C LEU A 275 -5.84 -9.51 -30.35
N GLY A 276 -4.55 -9.61 -30.65
CA GLY A 276 -3.68 -10.67 -30.11
C GLY A 276 -3.52 -10.60 -28.60
N ALA A 277 -3.35 -9.40 -28.05
CA ALA A 277 -3.24 -9.15 -26.60
C ALA A 277 -4.56 -9.43 -25.87
N LEU A 278 -5.69 -9.01 -26.41
CA LEU A 278 -7.02 -9.28 -25.86
C LEU A 278 -7.31 -10.77 -25.72
N ARG A 279 -6.95 -11.57 -26.72
CA ARG A 279 -7.12 -13.03 -26.66
C ARG A 279 -6.33 -13.68 -25.51
N LYS A 280 -5.19 -13.08 -25.12
CA LYS A 280 -4.34 -13.55 -24.00
C LYS A 280 -4.78 -13.02 -22.65
N LEU A 281 -5.64 -11.99 -22.61
CA LEU A 281 -6.05 -11.34 -21.37
C LEU A 281 -6.96 -12.21 -20.51
N ASN A 282 -7.66 -13.19 -21.11
CA ASN A 282 -8.64 -14.04 -20.44
C ASN A 282 -9.76 -13.26 -19.74
N GLY A 283 -10.27 -12.22 -20.40
CA GLY A 283 -11.35 -11.36 -19.92
C GLY A 283 -11.51 -10.12 -20.78
N GLU A 284 -12.44 -9.27 -20.42
CA GLU A 284 -12.68 -7.99 -21.09
C GLU A 284 -11.56 -6.98 -20.80
N ASP A 285 -11.36 -6.01 -21.70
CA ASP A 285 -10.44 -4.91 -21.48
C ASP A 285 -11.06 -3.85 -20.55
N ASN A 286 -11.13 -4.16 -19.28
CA ASN A 286 -11.65 -3.25 -18.25
C ASN A 286 -10.89 -3.41 -16.91
N GLY A 287 -11.23 -2.55 -15.96
CA GLY A 287 -10.59 -2.51 -14.66
C GLY A 287 -10.81 -3.73 -13.77
N ALA A 288 -11.80 -4.58 -14.06
CA ALA A 288 -12.13 -5.76 -13.25
C ALA A 288 -11.32 -6.99 -13.63
N THR A 289 -10.82 -7.06 -14.87
CA THR A 289 -10.09 -8.23 -15.36
C THR A 289 -8.77 -8.39 -14.61
N ARG A 290 -8.56 -9.59 -14.07
CA ARG A 290 -7.37 -9.90 -13.28
C ARG A 290 -6.18 -10.20 -14.17
N LEU A 291 -5.01 -9.74 -13.75
CA LEU A 291 -3.73 -10.15 -14.31
C LEU A 291 -3.20 -11.37 -13.54
N TRP A 292 -2.23 -12.06 -14.12
CA TRP A 292 -1.59 -13.24 -13.50
C TRP A 292 -1.05 -13.01 -12.08
N LEU A 293 -0.66 -11.78 -11.74
CA LEU A 293 -0.21 -11.43 -10.38
C LEU A 293 -1.37 -11.26 -9.39
N SER A 294 -2.59 -11.12 -9.86
CA SER A 294 -3.80 -10.82 -9.08
C SER A 294 -4.68 -12.06 -8.86
N LEU A 295 -4.09 -13.25 -8.83
CA LEU A 295 -4.79 -14.53 -8.65
C LEU A 295 -4.95 -14.86 -7.16
N ILE A 296 -5.59 -13.96 -6.40
CA ILE A 296 -5.95 -14.29 -5.03
C ILE A 296 -7.19 -15.17 -5.08
N HIS A 297 -7.08 -16.36 -4.53
CA HIS A 297 -8.15 -17.34 -4.39
C HIS A 297 -8.84 -17.73 -5.71
N ILE A 298 -8.23 -18.65 -6.42
CA ILE A 298 -8.98 -19.55 -7.33
C ILE A 298 -9.59 -20.66 -6.48
#